data_c72cac50a8d608de6a2f9257e77d4873
#
_entry.id   c72cac50a8d608de6a2f9257e77d4873
#
_cell.length_a   1.000
_cell.length_b   1.000
_cell.length_c   1.000
_cell.angle_alpha   90.00
_cell.angle_beta   90.00
_cell.angle_gamma   90.00
#
_symmetry.space_group_name_H-M   'P 1'
#
loop_
_entity.id
_entity.type
_entity.pdbx_description
1 polymer ?
#
loop_
_entity_poly.entity_id
_entity_poly.type
_entity_poly.pdbx_seq_one_letter_code
_entity_poly.pdbx_strand_id
1 'polypeptide(L)'
;MNPTLHLITDPLCGWCFGAAPLLKASTQIPELNIQLHFGGLFATPNNQVVDETMSRFILSHHERITKLTGQTPGSAMIELLNSGDAVLNSTPPIQACLAASLAGADTLVYYQALIKAHFKDARRIAETETLMQIAVECGIDAEAFQLAFANLDANKVAQHINDSRVLLQQLGGQGFPTFALERDGQIQMLDHQTLYNNPDGWQQALEKLLAPQVLH
;
A
#
# COMPACT_ATOMS: atom_id res chain seq x y z
N MET A 1 -10.93 21.06 -9.63
CA MET A 1 -9.71 20.24 -9.31
C MET A 1 -9.97 18.84 -9.84
N ASN A 2 -8.91 18.14 -10.31
CA ASN A 2 -9.08 16.74 -10.71
C ASN A 2 -9.50 15.89 -9.50
N PRO A 3 -10.36 14.90 -9.70
CA PRO A 3 -10.75 14.00 -8.63
C PRO A 3 -9.55 13.22 -8.11
N THR A 4 -9.58 12.85 -6.83
CA THR A 4 -8.48 12.11 -6.18
C THR A 4 -9.00 10.84 -5.54
N LEU A 5 -8.40 9.71 -5.91
CA LEU A 5 -8.60 8.44 -5.22
C LEU A 5 -7.59 8.34 -4.08
N HIS A 6 -8.08 8.41 -2.86
CA HIS A 6 -7.29 8.16 -1.66
C HIS A 6 -7.24 6.67 -1.36
N LEU A 7 -6.04 6.14 -1.15
CA LEU A 7 -5.83 4.77 -0.70
C LEU A 7 -5.09 4.78 0.63
N ILE A 8 -5.80 4.40 1.70
CA ILE A 8 -5.17 4.17 2.99
C ILE A 8 -4.69 2.72 3.01
N THR A 9 -3.39 2.54 3.19
CA THR A 9 -2.69 1.29 2.90
C THR A 9 -1.49 1.03 3.81
N ASP A 10 -0.85 -0.14 3.65
CA ASP A 10 0.41 -0.47 4.31
C ASP A 10 1.22 -1.46 3.45
N PRO A 11 2.54 -1.30 3.30
CA PRO A 11 3.38 -2.18 2.49
C PRO A 11 3.43 -3.64 2.95
N LEU A 12 3.13 -3.92 4.24
CA LEU A 12 3.10 -5.27 4.82
C LEU A 12 1.68 -5.83 4.96
N CYS A 13 0.67 -5.13 4.45
CA CYS A 13 -0.71 -5.56 4.57
C CYS A 13 -1.08 -6.54 3.44
N GLY A 14 -1.37 -7.80 3.80
CA GLY A 14 -1.80 -8.82 2.83
C GLY A 14 -3.08 -8.46 2.06
N TRP A 15 -4.05 -7.80 2.70
CA TRP A 15 -5.26 -7.34 2.01
C TRP A 15 -4.97 -6.19 1.04
N CYS A 16 -3.95 -5.37 1.30
CA CYS A 16 -3.48 -4.34 0.36
C CYS A 16 -2.83 -4.99 -0.87
N PHE A 17 -2.04 -6.07 -0.67
CA PHE A 17 -1.56 -6.89 -1.78
C PHE A 17 -2.74 -7.50 -2.56
N GLY A 18 -3.76 -8.01 -1.88
CA GLY A 18 -4.98 -8.53 -2.52
C GLY A 18 -5.71 -7.49 -3.37
N ALA A 19 -5.68 -6.22 -2.96
CA ALA A 19 -6.30 -5.10 -3.68
C ALA A 19 -5.40 -4.48 -4.78
N ALA A 20 -4.17 -4.93 -4.96
CA ALA A 20 -3.25 -4.37 -5.95
C ALA A 20 -3.81 -4.34 -7.38
N PRO A 21 -4.62 -5.32 -7.87
CA PRO A 21 -5.28 -5.22 -9.17
C PRO A 21 -6.27 -4.07 -9.28
N LEU A 22 -7.00 -3.74 -8.21
CA LEU A 22 -7.91 -2.59 -8.19
C LEU A 22 -7.15 -1.27 -8.30
N LEU A 23 -6.06 -1.15 -7.54
CA LEU A 23 -5.16 0.00 -7.63
C LEU A 23 -4.59 0.15 -9.05
N LYS A 24 -4.14 -0.95 -9.66
CA LYS A 24 -3.65 -0.94 -11.04
C LYS A 24 -4.75 -0.52 -12.03
N ALA A 25 -5.97 -1.01 -11.89
CA ALA A 25 -7.09 -0.60 -12.74
C ALA A 25 -7.40 0.90 -12.58
N SER A 26 -7.28 1.45 -11.37
CA SER A 26 -7.46 2.88 -11.11
C SER A 26 -6.45 3.75 -11.87
N THR A 27 -5.21 3.28 -12.10
CA THR A 27 -4.20 4.02 -12.88
C THR A 27 -4.52 4.16 -14.36
N GLN A 28 -5.50 3.40 -14.86
CA GLN A 28 -5.93 3.48 -16.26
C GLN A 28 -6.96 4.59 -16.52
N ILE A 29 -7.44 5.26 -15.46
CA ILE A 29 -8.42 6.34 -15.58
C ILE A 29 -7.68 7.65 -15.74
N PRO A 30 -7.76 8.31 -16.93
CA PRO A 30 -7.18 9.62 -17.14
C PRO A 30 -7.76 10.62 -16.13
N GLU A 31 -6.96 11.61 -15.72
CA GLU A 31 -7.37 12.67 -14.81
C GLU A 31 -7.71 12.26 -13.36
N LEU A 32 -7.67 10.96 -13.02
CA LEU A 32 -7.80 10.50 -11.66
C LEU A 32 -6.44 10.56 -10.94
N ASN A 33 -6.30 11.47 -9.99
CA ASN A 33 -5.13 11.48 -9.11
C ASN A 33 -5.22 10.32 -8.12
N ILE A 34 -4.08 9.70 -7.78
CA ILE A 34 -4.02 8.67 -6.74
C ILE A 34 -3.12 9.17 -5.63
N GLN A 35 -3.64 9.20 -4.41
CA GLN A 35 -2.91 9.60 -3.22
C GLN A 35 -2.83 8.45 -2.22
N LEU A 36 -1.58 8.09 -1.85
CA LEU A 36 -1.30 7.03 -0.89
C LEU A 36 -1.17 7.59 0.52
N HIS A 37 -1.81 6.92 1.48
CA HIS A 37 -1.79 7.21 2.90
C HIS A 37 -1.35 5.96 3.65
N PHE A 38 -0.14 5.98 4.23
CA PHE A 38 0.43 4.80 4.87
C PHE A 38 0.06 4.76 6.35
N GLY A 39 -0.76 3.78 6.75
CA GLY A 39 -1.32 3.70 8.11
C GLY A 39 -0.48 2.92 9.12
N GLY A 40 0.62 2.28 8.70
CA GLY A 40 1.58 1.68 9.62
C GLY A 40 1.06 0.48 10.40
N LEU A 41 0.64 -0.60 9.71
CA LEU A 41 0.08 -1.80 10.34
C LEU A 41 1.01 -2.36 11.44
N PHE A 42 2.29 -2.49 11.12
CA PHE A 42 3.36 -2.92 12.03
C PHE A 42 4.38 -1.80 12.28
N ALA A 43 3.95 -0.53 12.27
CA ALA A 43 4.85 0.56 12.60
C ALA A 43 5.25 0.52 14.08
N THR A 44 6.46 0.97 14.39
CA THR A 44 6.95 1.09 15.76
C THR A 44 5.94 1.84 16.64
N PRO A 45 5.58 1.35 17.85
CA PRO A 45 6.18 0.23 18.58
C PRO A 45 5.57 -1.16 18.30
N ASN A 46 4.69 -1.33 17.32
CA ASN A 46 3.98 -2.59 17.04
C ASN A 46 4.76 -3.52 16.08
N ASN A 47 6.03 -3.22 15.80
CA ASN A 47 6.89 -4.10 15.03
C ASN A 47 7.24 -5.36 15.81
N GLN A 48 7.37 -6.51 15.11
CA GLN A 48 7.58 -7.80 15.77
C GLN A 48 8.31 -8.79 14.87
N VAL A 49 8.98 -9.73 15.48
CA VAL A 49 9.50 -10.94 14.81
C VAL A 49 8.35 -11.93 14.64
N VAL A 50 8.30 -12.59 13.50
CA VAL A 50 7.28 -13.59 13.20
C VAL A 50 7.63 -14.88 13.93
N ASP A 51 6.86 -15.20 14.96
CA ASP A 51 6.89 -16.51 15.60
C ASP A 51 5.98 -17.52 14.88
N GLU A 52 5.97 -18.76 15.30
CA GLU A 52 5.16 -19.83 14.71
C GLU A 52 3.65 -19.52 14.75
N THR A 53 3.18 -18.86 15.80
CA THR A 53 1.75 -18.49 15.95
C THR A 53 1.36 -17.41 14.95
N MET A 54 2.21 -16.38 14.82
CA MET A 54 2.01 -15.31 13.86
C MET A 54 2.14 -15.83 12.43
N SER A 55 3.11 -16.72 12.14
CA SER A 55 3.24 -17.34 10.82
C SER A 55 1.96 -18.07 10.42
N ARG A 56 1.42 -18.95 11.29
CA ARG A 56 0.15 -19.65 11.02
C ARG A 56 -1.00 -18.68 10.79
N PHE A 57 -1.09 -17.64 11.60
CA PHE A 57 -2.12 -16.61 11.45
C PHE A 57 -2.02 -15.91 10.09
N ILE A 58 -0.82 -15.46 9.69
CA ILE A 58 -0.61 -14.79 8.39
C ILE A 58 -0.91 -15.74 7.23
N LEU A 59 -0.44 -16.99 7.29
CA LEU A 59 -0.69 -17.97 6.23
C LEU A 59 -2.18 -18.25 6.05
N SER A 60 -2.95 -18.35 7.14
CA SER A 60 -4.41 -18.51 7.06
C SER A 60 -5.09 -17.31 6.40
N HIS A 61 -4.59 -16.10 6.65
CA HIS A 61 -5.06 -14.88 5.97
C HIS A 61 -4.67 -14.87 4.49
N HIS A 62 -3.48 -15.33 4.12
CA HIS A 62 -3.06 -15.45 2.72
C HIS A 62 -3.95 -16.39 1.92
N GLU A 63 -4.37 -17.53 2.50
CA GLU A 63 -5.34 -18.43 1.87
C GLU A 63 -6.68 -17.72 1.61
N ARG A 64 -7.18 -16.99 2.60
CA ARG A 64 -8.42 -16.23 2.47
C ARG A 64 -8.31 -15.11 1.43
N ILE A 65 -7.19 -14.37 1.43
CA ILE A 65 -6.89 -13.33 0.44
C ILE A 65 -6.88 -13.95 -0.96
N THR A 66 -6.14 -15.04 -1.16
CA THR A 66 -6.08 -15.74 -2.45
C THR A 66 -7.48 -16.14 -2.93
N LYS A 67 -8.29 -16.71 -2.05
CA LYS A 67 -9.65 -17.13 -2.40
C LYS A 67 -10.54 -15.96 -2.83
N LEU A 68 -10.44 -14.82 -2.18
CA LEU A 68 -11.34 -13.68 -2.41
C LEU A 68 -10.83 -12.72 -3.51
N THR A 69 -9.52 -12.63 -3.69
CA THR A 69 -8.92 -11.62 -4.57
C THR A 69 -8.22 -12.20 -5.80
N GLY A 70 -8.00 -13.53 -5.82
CA GLY A 70 -7.18 -14.19 -6.84
C GLY A 70 -5.67 -13.91 -6.71
N GLN A 71 -5.24 -13.08 -5.73
CA GLN A 71 -3.84 -12.74 -5.53
C GLN A 71 -3.16 -13.75 -4.59
N THR A 72 -2.26 -14.57 -5.14
CA THR A 72 -1.51 -15.58 -4.39
C THR A 72 -0.10 -15.08 -4.10
N PRO A 73 0.35 -15.03 -2.84
CA PRO A 73 1.75 -14.80 -2.51
C PRO A 73 2.67 -15.83 -3.16
N GLY A 74 3.94 -15.48 -3.36
CA GLY A 74 4.94 -16.40 -3.88
C GLY A 74 5.21 -17.55 -2.91
N SER A 75 5.68 -18.69 -3.40
CA SER A 75 6.00 -19.86 -2.56
C SER A 75 7.07 -19.56 -1.51
N ALA A 76 8.08 -18.74 -1.86
CA ALA A 76 9.14 -18.31 -0.93
C ALA A 76 8.62 -17.51 0.26
N MET A 77 7.42 -16.91 0.17
CA MET A 77 6.79 -16.22 1.31
C MET A 77 6.49 -17.18 2.46
N ILE A 78 6.12 -18.42 2.18
CA ILE A 78 5.86 -19.45 3.20
C ILE A 78 7.17 -19.75 3.95
N GLU A 79 8.29 -19.87 3.20
CA GLU A 79 9.61 -20.11 3.79
C GLU A 79 10.05 -18.93 4.65
N LEU A 80 9.87 -17.69 4.15
CA LEU A 80 10.17 -16.47 4.91
C LEU A 80 9.38 -16.41 6.22
N LEU A 81 8.09 -16.67 6.20
CA LEU A 81 7.24 -16.61 7.40
C LEU A 81 7.59 -17.72 8.41
N ASN A 82 8.13 -18.85 7.94
CA ASN A 82 8.53 -19.96 8.81
C ASN A 82 10.03 -19.93 9.17
N SER A 83 10.79 -18.94 8.74
CA SER A 83 12.24 -18.84 9.03
C SER A 83 12.55 -18.57 10.51
N GLY A 84 11.59 -18.01 11.26
CA GLY A 84 11.75 -17.63 12.67
C GLY A 84 12.51 -16.33 12.89
N ASP A 85 12.97 -15.67 11.84
CA ASP A 85 13.72 -14.40 11.87
C ASP A 85 13.11 -13.30 11.01
N ALA A 86 11.96 -13.56 10.39
CA ALA A 86 11.24 -12.55 9.62
C ALA A 86 10.74 -11.43 10.55
N VAL A 87 11.00 -10.18 10.16
CA VAL A 87 10.59 -9.00 10.92
C VAL A 87 9.47 -8.27 10.19
N LEU A 88 8.36 -8.07 10.88
CA LEU A 88 7.28 -7.19 10.44
C LEU A 88 7.53 -5.81 11.05
N ASN A 89 7.95 -4.87 10.22
CA ASN A 89 8.11 -3.47 10.58
C ASN A 89 7.73 -2.58 9.39
N SER A 90 6.59 -1.90 9.49
CA SER A 90 6.09 -1.03 8.41
C SER A 90 6.84 0.31 8.35
N THR A 91 7.57 0.72 9.39
CA THR A 91 8.21 2.04 9.44
C THR A 91 9.25 2.22 8.33
N PRO A 92 10.25 1.31 8.12
CA PRO A 92 11.23 1.50 7.06
C PRO A 92 10.64 1.55 5.64
N PRO A 93 9.71 0.65 5.20
CA PRO A 93 9.16 0.74 3.87
C PRO A 93 8.23 1.95 3.68
N ILE A 94 7.55 2.45 4.72
CA ILE A 94 6.82 3.72 4.67
C ILE A 94 7.78 4.89 4.49
N GLN A 95 8.86 4.93 5.29
CA GLN A 95 9.91 5.93 5.14
C GLN A 95 10.47 5.93 3.71
N ALA A 96 10.68 4.76 3.13
CA ALA A 96 11.16 4.60 1.76
C ALA A 96 10.17 5.15 0.70
N CYS A 97 8.86 4.91 0.88
CA CYS A 97 7.84 5.51 0.01
C CYS A 97 7.86 7.05 0.06
N LEU A 98 8.01 7.62 1.26
CA LEU A 98 8.09 9.07 1.43
C LEU A 98 9.40 9.62 0.84
N ALA A 99 10.52 8.89 1.01
CA ALA A 99 11.81 9.25 0.42
C ALA A 99 11.77 9.21 -1.11
N ALA A 100 11.08 8.23 -1.72
CA ALA A 100 10.89 8.17 -3.17
C ALA A 100 10.20 9.45 -3.70
N SER A 101 9.15 9.91 -3.01
CA SER A 101 8.49 11.18 -3.32
C SER A 101 9.45 12.38 -3.23
N LEU A 102 10.25 12.45 -2.18
CA LEU A 102 11.24 13.53 -1.99
C LEU A 102 12.38 13.50 -3.02
N ALA A 103 12.70 12.30 -3.52
CA ALA A 103 13.64 12.11 -4.63
C ALA A 103 13.04 12.41 -6.01
N GLY A 104 11.78 12.89 -6.07
CA GLY A 104 11.08 13.24 -7.32
C GLY A 104 10.51 12.05 -8.09
N ALA A 105 10.44 10.87 -7.48
CA ALA A 105 9.91 9.66 -8.11
C ALA A 105 8.40 9.52 -7.87
N ASP A 106 7.76 8.70 -8.72
CA ASP A 106 6.37 8.30 -8.52
C ASP A 106 6.27 7.31 -7.35
N THR A 107 5.73 7.79 -6.23
CA THR A 107 5.52 6.99 -5.02
C THR A 107 4.65 5.77 -5.27
N LEU A 108 3.69 5.86 -6.19
CA LEU A 108 2.81 4.74 -6.52
C LEU A 108 3.59 3.60 -7.18
N VAL A 109 4.48 3.91 -8.12
CA VAL A 109 5.35 2.92 -8.78
C VAL A 109 6.24 2.23 -7.75
N TYR A 110 6.88 3.00 -6.87
CA TYR A 110 7.74 2.45 -5.82
C TYR A 110 6.95 1.58 -4.81
N TYR A 111 5.77 2.03 -4.37
CA TYR A 111 4.90 1.27 -3.49
C TYR A 111 4.45 -0.06 -4.10
N GLN A 112 4.07 -0.07 -5.38
CA GLN A 112 3.69 -1.30 -6.09
C GLN A 112 4.87 -2.28 -6.20
N ALA A 113 6.08 -1.77 -6.43
CA ALA A 113 7.30 -2.58 -6.44
C ALA A 113 7.60 -3.18 -5.05
N LEU A 114 7.43 -2.42 -3.96
CA LEU A 114 7.57 -2.91 -2.58
C LEU A 114 6.60 -4.06 -2.27
N ILE A 115 5.31 -3.88 -2.59
CA ILE A 115 4.31 -4.93 -2.37
C ILE A 115 4.66 -6.20 -3.16
N LYS A 116 5.05 -6.04 -4.43
CA LYS A 116 5.47 -7.18 -5.23
C LYS A 116 6.70 -7.85 -4.65
N ALA A 117 7.74 -7.09 -4.30
CA ALA A 117 8.98 -7.60 -3.73
C ALA A 117 8.73 -8.40 -2.44
N HIS A 118 7.85 -7.90 -1.56
CA HIS A 118 7.49 -8.60 -0.33
C HIS A 118 6.66 -9.85 -0.60
N PHE A 119 5.47 -9.69 -1.20
CA PHE A 119 4.50 -10.78 -1.28
C PHE A 119 4.79 -11.81 -2.37
N LYS A 120 5.42 -11.43 -3.49
CA LYS A 120 5.75 -12.36 -4.58
C LYS A 120 7.16 -12.91 -4.47
N ASP A 121 8.11 -12.05 -4.12
CA ASP A 121 9.53 -12.38 -4.19
C ASP A 121 10.12 -12.65 -2.78
N ALA A 122 9.29 -12.56 -1.71
CA ALA A 122 9.64 -12.78 -0.30
C ALA A 122 10.85 -11.94 0.19
N ARG A 123 11.05 -10.74 -0.41
CA ARG A 123 12.13 -9.84 0.01
C ARG A 123 11.79 -9.20 1.35
N ARG A 124 12.83 -9.00 2.16
CA ARG A 124 12.74 -8.42 3.50
C ARG A 124 12.70 -6.90 3.42
N ILE A 125 11.52 -6.32 3.12
CA ILE A 125 11.37 -4.87 2.93
C ILE A 125 11.46 -4.04 4.23
N ALA A 126 11.68 -4.67 5.39
CA ALA A 126 12.09 -3.96 6.60
C ALA A 126 13.59 -3.62 6.61
N GLU A 127 14.39 -4.19 5.71
CA GLU A 127 15.83 -4.00 5.60
C GLU A 127 16.16 -2.86 4.63
N THR A 128 16.98 -1.92 5.08
CA THR A 128 17.36 -0.73 4.29
C THR A 128 18.00 -1.09 2.95
N GLU A 129 18.87 -2.09 2.92
CA GLU A 129 19.53 -2.53 1.68
C GLU A 129 18.50 -2.99 0.64
N THR A 130 17.50 -3.77 1.05
CA THR A 130 16.41 -4.20 0.17
C THR A 130 15.62 -3.01 -0.40
N LEU A 131 15.36 -1.99 0.43
CA LEU A 131 14.65 -0.79 0.00
C LEU A 131 15.44 0.02 -1.03
N MET A 132 16.76 0.16 -0.83
CA MET A 132 17.68 0.82 -1.79
C MET A 132 17.72 0.08 -3.13
N GLN A 133 17.82 -1.25 -3.11
CA GLN A 133 17.82 -2.06 -4.32
C GLN A 133 16.52 -1.89 -5.11
N ILE A 134 15.36 -1.92 -4.45
CA ILE A 134 14.06 -1.72 -5.09
C ILE A 134 13.96 -0.30 -5.71
N ALA A 135 14.54 0.73 -5.05
CA ALA A 135 14.56 2.07 -5.60
C ALA A 135 15.33 2.13 -6.94
N VAL A 136 16.51 1.50 -6.99
CA VAL A 136 17.30 1.40 -8.22
C VAL A 136 16.56 0.62 -9.30
N GLU A 137 15.91 -0.50 -8.95
CA GLU A 137 15.09 -1.30 -9.87
C GLU A 137 13.90 -0.51 -10.44
N CYS A 138 13.38 0.48 -9.68
CA CYS A 138 12.35 1.42 -10.14
C CYS A 138 12.90 2.59 -10.97
N GLY A 139 14.23 2.64 -11.21
CA GLY A 139 14.87 3.74 -11.94
C GLY A 139 15.00 5.03 -11.14
N ILE A 140 14.89 4.98 -9.81
CA ILE A 140 15.11 6.13 -8.93
C ILE A 140 16.61 6.34 -8.79
N ASP A 141 17.05 7.61 -8.86
CA ASP A 141 18.45 7.95 -8.62
C ASP A 141 18.89 7.52 -7.22
N ALA A 142 19.90 6.66 -7.15
CA ALA A 142 20.33 6.01 -5.92
C ALA A 142 20.82 7.02 -4.87
N GLU A 143 21.57 8.06 -5.30
CA GLU A 143 22.12 9.07 -4.39
C GLU A 143 20.99 9.96 -3.84
N ALA A 144 20.11 10.44 -4.72
CA ALA A 144 18.96 11.25 -4.32
C ALA A 144 18.04 10.49 -3.35
N PHE A 145 17.76 9.20 -3.63
CA PHE A 145 16.93 8.37 -2.76
C PHE A 145 17.60 8.13 -1.40
N GLN A 146 18.90 7.75 -1.40
CA GLN A 146 19.66 7.53 -0.16
C GLN A 146 19.69 8.79 0.70
N LEU A 147 19.93 9.95 0.09
CA LEU A 147 19.95 11.24 0.78
C LEU A 147 18.57 11.57 1.38
N ALA A 148 17.51 11.39 0.59
CA ALA A 148 16.14 11.62 1.06
C ALA A 148 15.76 10.66 2.20
N PHE A 149 16.10 9.36 2.08
CA PHE A 149 15.81 8.36 3.10
C PHE A 149 16.57 8.65 4.41
N ALA A 150 17.87 8.97 4.35
CA ALA A 150 18.69 9.23 5.51
C ALA A 150 18.29 10.53 6.25
N ASN A 151 17.83 11.56 5.52
CA ASN A 151 17.46 12.85 6.10
C ASN A 151 15.97 12.98 6.46
N LEU A 152 15.17 11.97 6.16
CA LEU A 152 13.75 12.00 6.52
C LEU A 152 13.60 11.83 8.04
N ASP A 153 13.12 12.90 8.70
CA ASP A 153 12.89 12.94 10.13
C ASP A 153 11.86 11.86 10.55
N ALA A 154 12.22 11.04 11.56
CA ALA A 154 11.36 10.02 12.12
C ALA A 154 10.00 10.58 12.60
N ASN A 155 9.98 11.83 13.10
CA ASN A 155 8.72 12.50 13.49
C ASN A 155 7.82 12.76 12.27
N LYS A 156 8.39 13.06 11.09
CA LYS A 156 7.60 13.24 9.86
C LYS A 156 6.98 11.92 9.39
N VAL A 157 7.70 10.81 9.53
CA VAL A 157 7.16 9.47 9.24
C VAL A 157 6.02 9.13 10.20
N ALA A 158 6.24 9.35 11.51
CA ALA A 158 5.21 9.14 12.53
C ALA A 158 4.00 10.04 12.31
N GLN A 159 4.20 11.31 11.95
CA GLN A 159 3.12 12.24 11.64
C GLN A 159 2.31 11.77 10.42
N HIS A 160 2.98 11.36 9.33
CA HIS A 160 2.30 10.82 8.16
C HIS A 160 1.42 9.60 8.49
N ILE A 161 1.95 8.66 9.31
CA ILE A 161 1.20 7.50 9.79
C ILE A 161 -0.02 7.93 10.61
N ASN A 162 0.17 8.89 11.52
CA ASN A 162 -0.91 9.42 12.34
C ASN A 162 -2.00 10.10 11.50
N ASP A 163 -1.62 10.95 10.56
CA ASP A 163 -2.55 11.66 9.67
C ASP A 163 -3.35 10.67 8.80
N SER A 164 -2.68 9.61 8.32
CA SER A 164 -3.33 8.52 7.57
C SER A 164 -4.37 7.78 8.42
N ARG A 165 -4.08 7.54 9.68
CA ARG A 165 -5.03 6.91 10.63
C ARG A 165 -6.19 7.84 11.00
N VAL A 166 -5.92 9.14 11.16
CA VAL A 166 -6.97 10.14 11.36
C VAL A 166 -7.91 10.18 10.17
N LEU A 167 -7.38 10.20 8.94
CA LEU A 167 -8.19 10.13 7.73
C LEU A 167 -9.03 8.84 7.68
N LEU A 168 -8.43 7.68 8.00
CA LEU A 168 -9.14 6.40 8.08
C LEU A 168 -10.35 6.49 9.03
N GLN A 169 -10.17 7.05 10.21
CA GLN A 169 -11.24 7.23 11.20
C GLN A 169 -12.33 8.19 10.72
N GLN A 170 -11.95 9.32 10.11
CA GLN A 170 -12.89 10.31 9.55
C GLN A 170 -13.76 9.69 8.45
N LEU A 171 -13.21 8.75 7.66
CA LEU A 171 -13.93 8.02 6.63
C LEU A 171 -14.81 6.88 7.19
N GLY A 172 -14.72 6.58 8.49
CA GLY A 172 -15.38 5.40 9.09
C GLY A 172 -14.74 4.07 8.72
N GLY A 173 -13.53 4.09 8.15
CA GLY A 173 -12.79 2.90 7.77
C GLY A 173 -12.26 2.14 8.99
N GLN A 174 -12.17 0.81 8.88
CA GLN A 174 -11.80 -0.06 10.00
C GLN A 174 -10.45 -0.76 9.79
N GLY A 175 -9.77 -0.53 8.66
CA GLY A 175 -8.50 -1.19 8.36
C GLY A 175 -7.99 -0.88 6.95
N PHE A 176 -6.99 -1.66 6.55
CA PHE A 176 -6.34 -1.50 5.24
C PHE A 176 -6.66 -2.70 4.33
N PRO A 177 -6.83 -2.48 3.02
CA PRO A 177 -6.91 -1.16 2.37
C PRO A 177 -8.25 -0.47 2.64
N THR A 178 -8.28 0.86 2.59
CA THR A 178 -9.51 1.65 2.48
C THR A 178 -9.37 2.59 1.29
N PHE A 179 -10.33 2.57 0.38
CA PHE A 179 -10.41 3.47 -0.76
C PHE A 179 -11.46 4.54 -0.52
N ALA A 180 -11.15 5.79 -0.87
CA ALA A 180 -12.10 6.88 -0.88
C ALA A 180 -11.90 7.77 -2.09
N LEU A 181 -12.98 8.29 -2.67
CA LEU A 181 -12.95 9.23 -3.78
C LEU A 181 -13.25 10.62 -3.28
N GLU A 182 -12.34 11.56 -3.52
CA GLU A 182 -12.55 12.99 -3.34
C GLU A 182 -12.93 13.63 -4.68
N ARG A 183 -14.05 14.33 -4.68
CA ARG A 183 -14.53 15.10 -5.82
C ARG A 183 -15.30 16.33 -5.34
N ASP A 184 -15.04 17.46 -5.93
CA ASP A 184 -15.73 18.73 -5.65
C ASP A 184 -15.71 19.11 -4.14
N GLY A 185 -14.62 18.78 -3.45
CA GLY A 185 -14.42 19.03 -2.02
C GLY A 185 -15.17 18.07 -1.09
N GLN A 186 -15.79 17.03 -1.64
CA GLN A 186 -16.41 15.95 -0.86
C GLN A 186 -15.60 14.67 -0.98
N ILE A 187 -15.40 13.99 0.14
CA ILE A 187 -14.71 12.70 0.18
C ILE A 187 -15.69 11.60 0.61
N GLN A 188 -15.71 10.49 -0.13
CA GLN A 188 -16.58 9.36 0.10
C GLN A 188 -15.80 8.06 0.10
N MET A 189 -15.96 7.25 1.15
CA MET A 189 -15.43 5.88 1.19
C MET A 189 -16.12 5.01 0.12
N LEU A 190 -15.33 4.15 -0.54
CA LEU A 190 -15.80 3.25 -1.58
C LEU A 190 -15.80 1.81 -1.07
N ASP A 191 -16.87 1.06 -1.40
CA ASP A 191 -16.90 -0.38 -1.19
C ASP A 191 -16.12 -1.08 -2.31
N HIS A 192 -14.93 -1.52 -1.98
CA HIS A 192 -14.04 -2.25 -2.88
C HIS A 192 -14.12 -3.77 -2.69
N GLN A 193 -14.66 -4.24 -1.57
CA GLN A 193 -14.58 -5.65 -1.16
C GLN A 193 -15.36 -6.56 -2.10
N THR A 194 -16.49 -6.09 -2.61
CA THR A 194 -17.32 -6.83 -3.57
C THR A 194 -16.68 -6.96 -4.96
N LEU A 195 -15.61 -6.17 -5.23
CA LEU A 195 -14.94 -6.08 -6.51
C LEU A 195 -13.48 -6.60 -6.50
N TYR A 196 -13.00 -7.23 -5.41
CA TYR A 196 -11.63 -7.71 -5.31
C TYR A 196 -11.16 -8.55 -6.50
N ASN A 197 -12.00 -9.42 -7.03
CA ASN A 197 -11.66 -10.27 -8.18
C ASN A 197 -12.27 -9.75 -9.50
N ASN A 198 -12.61 -8.47 -9.55
CA ASN A 198 -13.19 -7.82 -10.73
C ASN A 198 -12.62 -6.40 -10.94
N PRO A 199 -11.33 -6.27 -11.31
CA PRO A 199 -10.70 -4.96 -11.50
C PRO A 199 -11.35 -4.14 -12.62
N ASP A 200 -11.88 -4.77 -13.67
CA ASP A 200 -12.60 -4.07 -14.74
C ASP A 200 -13.91 -3.48 -14.22
N GLY A 201 -14.65 -4.21 -13.40
CA GLY A 201 -15.85 -3.71 -12.72
C GLY A 201 -15.54 -2.56 -11.74
N TRP A 202 -14.40 -2.62 -11.08
CA TRP A 202 -13.90 -1.53 -10.24
C TRP A 202 -13.62 -0.26 -11.07
N GLN A 203 -12.90 -0.40 -12.19
CA GLN A 203 -12.62 0.72 -13.08
C GLN A 203 -13.92 1.35 -13.59
N GLN A 204 -14.87 0.55 -14.09
CA GLN A 204 -16.18 1.02 -14.55
C GLN A 204 -16.97 1.74 -13.45
N ALA A 205 -16.92 1.23 -12.20
CA ALA A 205 -17.57 1.88 -11.06
C ALA A 205 -16.96 3.27 -10.78
N LEU A 206 -15.63 3.38 -10.82
CA LEU A 206 -14.96 4.67 -10.69
C LEU A 206 -15.30 5.63 -11.83
N GLU A 207 -15.23 5.18 -13.08
CA GLU A 207 -15.58 6.00 -14.25
C GLU A 207 -17.02 6.52 -14.17
N LYS A 208 -17.95 5.69 -13.71
CA LYS A 208 -19.33 6.10 -13.48
C LYS A 208 -19.47 7.17 -12.40
N LEU A 209 -18.70 7.07 -11.32
CA LEU A 209 -18.68 8.07 -10.26
C LEU A 209 -18.06 9.39 -10.73
N LEU A 210 -17.13 9.33 -11.70
CA LEU A 210 -16.43 10.48 -12.26
C LEU A 210 -17.20 11.16 -13.39
N ALA A 211 -18.16 10.49 -14.01
CA ALA A 211 -18.98 11.06 -15.09
C ALA A 211 -19.71 12.34 -14.60
N PRO A 212 -19.87 13.34 -15.49
CA PRO A 212 -20.67 14.52 -15.16
C PRO A 212 -22.08 14.13 -14.73
N GLN A 213 -22.53 14.63 -13.58
CA GLN A 213 -23.93 14.46 -13.20
C GLN A 213 -24.79 15.30 -14.16
N VAL A 214 -25.58 14.63 -14.99
CA VAL A 214 -26.61 15.30 -15.78
C VAL A 214 -27.68 15.75 -14.78
N LEU A 215 -27.67 17.04 -14.44
CA LEU A 215 -28.77 17.67 -13.69
C LEU A 215 -30.03 17.62 -14.57
N HIS A 216 -30.97 16.80 -14.17
CA HIS A 216 -32.31 16.77 -14.74
C HIS A 216 -33.22 17.80 -14.07
#